data_085dd063935858de8e0b32368c12fe79
#
_entry.id   085dd063935858de8e0b32368c12fe79
#
_cell.length_a   1.000
_cell.length_b   1.000
_cell.length_c   1.000
_cell.angle_alpha   90.00
_cell.angle_beta   90.00
_cell.angle_gamma   90.00
#
_symmetry.space_group_name_H-M   'P 1'
#
loop_
_entity.id
_entity.type
_entity.pdbx_description
1 polymer ?
#
loop_
_entity_poly.entity_id
_entity_poly.type
_entity_poly.pdbx_seq_one_letter_code
_entity_poly.pdbx_strand_id
1 'polypeptide(L)'
;MKKKILVTGGSGFIGTNVINNFIDKNYEVVNIDTAPPKIPNHVKYWRNVDIRDYKTLLTEVQNFLPDYILHLAARTDLNGKNIDEYNSNTLGTQNIVNICNEIKTVKRVLFASSMLVNSVGSSPLSLSDYSPDTSYGESKVEMERV
;
A
#
# COMPACT_ATOMS: atom_id res chain seq x y z
N MET A 1 -2.57 -7.49 -24.65
CA MET A 1 -2.21 -8.08 -23.33
C MET A 1 -3.09 -7.44 -22.25
N LYS A 2 -3.50 -8.22 -21.24
CA LYS A 2 -4.23 -7.67 -20.09
C LYS A 2 -3.30 -6.79 -19.27
N LYS A 3 -3.83 -5.70 -18.70
CA LYS A 3 -3.08 -4.87 -17.75
C LYS A 3 -2.94 -5.61 -16.43
N LYS A 4 -1.78 -5.52 -15.81
CA LYS A 4 -1.44 -6.19 -14.54
C LYS A 4 -1.42 -5.19 -13.41
N ILE A 5 -2.16 -5.46 -12.35
CA ILE A 5 -2.19 -4.63 -11.15
C ILE A 5 -1.88 -5.43 -9.89
N LEU A 6 -0.94 -4.94 -9.11
CA LEU A 6 -0.64 -5.44 -7.78
C LEU A 6 -1.28 -4.51 -6.75
N VAL A 7 -2.04 -5.09 -5.82
CA VAL A 7 -2.67 -4.37 -4.71
C VAL A 7 -2.06 -4.86 -3.41
N THR A 8 -1.43 -3.99 -2.64
CA THR A 8 -1.06 -4.30 -1.26
C THR A 8 -2.20 -3.92 -0.32
N GLY A 9 -2.44 -4.69 0.73
CA GLY A 9 -3.59 -4.48 1.61
C GLY A 9 -4.94 -4.84 0.94
N GLY A 10 -4.89 -5.74 -0.05
CA GLY A 10 -6.06 -6.09 -0.85
C GLY A 10 -7.13 -6.90 -0.10
N SER A 11 -6.82 -7.44 1.07
CA SER A 11 -7.79 -8.11 1.96
C SER A 11 -8.52 -7.14 2.89
N GLY A 12 -8.10 -5.87 2.95
CA GLY A 12 -8.76 -4.80 3.70
C GLY A 12 -10.09 -4.34 3.05
N PHE A 13 -10.76 -3.37 3.69
CA PHE A 13 -12.05 -2.86 3.21
C PHE A 13 -11.96 -2.23 1.81
N ILE A 14 -11.05 -1.29 1.61
CA ILE A 14 -10.86 -0.63 0.30
C ILE A 14 -10.33 -1.65 -0.71
N GLY A 15 -9.30 -2.42 -0.33
CA GLY A 15 -8.63 -3.39 -1.20
C GLY A 15 -9.58 -4.44 -1.78
N THR A 16 -10.49 -5.00 -0.96
CA THR A 16 -11.50 -5.97 -1.40
C THR A 16 -12.39 -5.42 -2.51
N ASN A 17 -12.87 -4.17 -2.36
CA ASN A 17 -13.73 -3.52 -3.35
C ASN A 17 -12.98 -3.17 -4.63
N VAL A 18 -11.74 -2.70 -4.48
CA VAL A 18 -10.87 -2.37 -5.62
C VAL A 18 -10.53 -3.62 -6.43
N ILE A 19 -10.20 -4.74 -5.78
CA ILE A 19 -9.92 -6.01 -6.45
C ILE A 19 -11.11 -6.47 -7.28
N ASN A 20 -12.35 -6.43 -6.75
CA ASN A 20 -13.56 -6.73 -7.51
C ASN A 20 -13.62 -5.89 -8.78
N ASN A 21 -13.49 -4.56 -8.65
CA ASN A 21 -13.57 -3.66 -9.79
C ASN A 21 -12.49 -3.93 -10.87
N PHE A 22 -11.27 -4.31 -10.47
CA PHE A 22 -10.22 -4.65 -11.44
C PHE A 22 -10.47 -5.99 -12.13
N ILE A 23 -11.00 -6.98 -11.40
CA ILE A 23 -11.41 -8.27 -11.99
C ILE A 23 -12.50 -8.05 -13.04
N ASP A 24 -13.54 -7.27 -12.71
CA ASP A 24 -14.65 -6.94 -13.61
C ASP A 24 -14.16 -6.19 -14.87
N LYS A 25 -13.13 -5.39 -14.73
CA LYS A 25 -12.46 -4.69 -15.84
C LYS A 25 -11.41 -5.54 -16.57
N ASN A 26 -11.37 -6.85 -16.30
CA ASN A 26 -10.49 -7.81 -16.96
C ASN A 26 -8.99 -7.54 -16.78
N TYR A 27 -8.57 -6.99 -15.63
CA TYR A 27 -7.17 -6.92 -15.25
C TYR A 27 -6.67 -8.27 -14.74
N GLU A 28 -5.38 -8.54 -14.88
CA GLU A 28 -4.70 -9.52 -14.05
C GLU A 28 -4.39 -8.88 -12.71
N VAL A 29 -4.75 -9.55 -11.61
CA VAL A 29 -4.66 -8.99 -10.25
C VAL A 29 -3.81 -9.89 -9.36
N VAL A 30 -2.95 -9.30 -8.56
CA VAL A 30 -2.31 -9.93 -7.38
C VAL A 30 -2.61 -9.09 -6.15
N ASN A 31 -3.00 -9.77 -5.07
CA ASN A 31 -3.22 -9.21 -3.75
C ASN A 31 -2.07 -9.62 -2.82
N ILE A 32 -1.30 -8.66 -2.35
CA ILE A 32 -0.26 -8.82 -1.32
C ILE A 32 -0.84 -8.38 0.03
N ASP A 33 -1.01 -9.33 0.94
CA ASP A 33 -1.55 -9.05 2.28
C ASP A 33 -1.16 -10.16 3.25
N THR A 34 -0.94 -9.84 4.51
CA THR A 34 -0.71 -10.81 5.58
C THR A 34 -1.99 -11.50 6.04
N ALA A 35 -3.15 -10.84 5.84
CA ALA A 35 -4.45 -11.40 6.15
C ALA A 35 -5.08 -12.07 4.93
N PRO A 36 -5.78 -13.22 5.08
CA PRO A 36 -6.51 -13.83 3.99
C PRO A 36 -7.69 -12.95 3.53
N PRO A 37 -8.07 -13.02 2.24
CA PRO A 37 -9.22 -12.29 1.72
C PRO A 37 -10.53 -12.71 2.39
N LYS A 38 -11.42 -11.73 2.60
CA LYS A 38 -12.76 -11.97 3.13
C LYS A 38 -13.71 -12.61 2.11
N ILE A 39 -13.45 -12.44 0.82
CA ILE A 39 -14.22 -13.01 -0.28
C ILE A 39 -13.52 -14.29 -0.76
N PRO A 40 -14.18 -15.48 -0.70
CA PRO A 40 -13.54 -16.75 -1.09
C PRO A 40 -12.96 -16.74 -2.51
N ASN A 41 -13.63 -16.11 -3.46
CA ASN A 41 -13.16 -16.01 -4.85
C ASN A 41 -11.88 -15.18 -5.02
N HIS A 42 -11.47 -14.40 -4.02
CA HIS A 42 -10.23 -13.63 -4.04
C HIS A 42 -9.00 -14.43 -3.62
N VAL A 43 -9.16 -15.60 -2.99
CA VAL A 43 -8.05 -16.43 -2.49
C VAL A 43 -7.04 -16.78 -3.60
N LYS A 44 -7.50 -17.02 -4.83
CA LYS A 44 -6.63 -17.32 -5.97
C LYS A 44 -5.67 -16.18 -6.36
N TYR A 45 -6.01 -14.94 -6.01
CA TYR A 45 -5.19 -13.77 -6.28
C TYR A 45 -4.26 -13.40 -5.12
N TRP A 46 -4.50 -13.95 -3.93
CA TRP A 46 -3.80 -13.61 -2.71
C TRP A 46 -2.43 -14.29 -2.60
N ARG A 47 -1.48 -13.50 -2.12
CA ARG A 47 -0.15 -13.95 -1.68
C ARG A 47 0.03 -13.48 -0.24
N ASN A 48 0.27 -14.42 0.66
CA ASN A 48 0.57 -14.13 2.07
C ASN A 48 2.00 -13.58 2.18
N VAL A 49 2.12 -12.27 2.07
CA VAL A 49 3.42 -11.58 2.11
C VAL A 49 3.31 -10.33 2.96
N ASP A 50 4.26 -10.17 3.87
CA ASP A 50 4.46 -8.94 4.62
C ASP A 50 5.27 -7.96 3.76
N ILE A 51 4.75 -6.77 3.52
CA ILE A 51 5.44 -5.73 2.74
C ILE A 51 6.75 -5.26 3.37
N ARG A 52 6.99 -5.58 4.65
CA ARG A 52 8.27 -5.31 5.34
C ARG A 52 9.35 -6.33 4.99
N ASP A 53 8.98 -7.52 4.51
CA ASP A 53 9.92 -8.52 3.98
C ASP A 53 10.26 -8.20 2.53
N TYR A 54 11.33 -7.41 2.36
CA TYR A 54 11.77 -6.96 1.03
C TYR A 54 12.01 -8.11 0.05
N LYS A 55 12.66 -9.19 0.49
CA LYS A 55 13.06 -10.29 -0.41
C LYS A 55 11.86 -11.04 -0.95
N THR A 56 10.92 -11.38 -0.07
CA THR A 56 9.70 -12.08 -0.46
C THR A 56 8.83 -11.19 -1.33
N LEU A 57 8.67 -9.91 -0.96
CA LEU A 57 7.92 -8.93 -1.75
C LEU A 57 8.53 -8.72 -3.14
N LEU A 58 9.85 -8.55 -3.25
CA LEU A 58 10.56 -8.42 -4.53
C LEU A 58 10.33 -9.65 -5.42
N THR A 59 10.42 -10.85 -4.85
CA THR A 59 10.18 -12.10 -5.58
C THR A 59 8.79 -12.14 -6.18
N GLU A 60 7.76 -11.78 -5.43
CA GLU A 60 6.37 -11.75 -5.92
C GLU A 60 6.17 -10.69 -7.02
N VAL A 61 6.78 -9.50 -6.87
CA VAL A 61 6.71 -8.45 -7.88
C VAL A 61 7.45 -8.87 -9.15
N GLN A 62 8.62 -9.51 -9.05
CA GLN A 62 9.38 -10.03 -10.19
C GLN A 62 8.63 -11.14 -10.94
N ASN A 63 7.97 -12.02 -10.22
CA ASN A 63 7.18 -13.10 -10.82
C ASN A 63 5.93 -12.57 -11.54
N PHE A 64 5.32 -11.52 -11.02
CA PHE A 64 4.10 -10.96 -11.56
C PHE A 64 4.34 -9.90 -12.64
N LEU A 65 5.37 -9.05 -12.49
CA LEU A 65 5.70 -7.93 -13.36
C LEU A 65 4.50 -6.98 -13.58
N PRO A 66 4.04 -6.28 -12.54
CA PRO A 66 2.87 -5.41 -12.64
C PRO A 66 3.11 -4.20 -13.54
N ASP A 67 2.05 -3.74 -14.22
CA ASP A 67 2.01 -2.42 -14.87
C ASP A 67 1.70 -1.31 -13.85
N TYR A 68 0.91 -1.64 -12.83
CA TYR A 68 0.43 -0.70 -11.82
C TYR A 68 0.51 -1.31 -10.42
N ILE A 69 0.81 -0.48 -9.44
CA ILE A 69 0.75 -0.85 -8.02
C ILE A 69 -0.23 0.09 -7.31
N LEU A 70 -1.17 -0.48 -6.56
CA LEU A 70 -2.01 0.25 -5.62
C LEU A 70 -1.60 -0.14 -4.20
N HIS A 71 -0.93 0.78 -3.51
CA HIS A 71 -0.39 0.54 -2.18
C HIS A 71 -1.38 1.02 -1.11
N LEU A 72 -2.13 0.05 -0.54
CA LEU A 72 -3.13 0.29 0.51
C LEU A 72 -2.74 -0.35 1.85
N ALA A 73 -1.72 -1.23 1.87
CA ALA A 73 -1.28 -1.88 3.09
C ALA A 73 -0.74 -0.85 4.07
N ALA A 74 -1.35 -0.80 5.23
CA ALA A 74 -0.96 0.10 6.32
C ALA A 74 -1.53 -0.40 7.66
N ARG A 75 -0.84 -0.09 8.75
CA ARG A 75 -1.45 -0.07 10.07
C ARG A 75 -2.21 1.26 10.21
N THR A 76 -3.51 1.19 10.47
CA THR A 76 -4.40 2.36 10.41
C THR A 76 -5.05 2.73 11.76
N ASP A 77 -4.85 1.91 12.80
CA ASP A 77 -5.32 2.25 14.15
C ASP A 77 -4.49 3.41 14.74
N LEU A 78 -5.07 4.11 15.72
CA LEU A 78 -4.43 5.24 16.40
C LEU A 78 -3.83 4.86 17.77
N ASN A 79 -3.69 3.56 18.06
CA ASN A 79 -3.26 3.07 19.37
C ASN A 79 -1.74 2.97 19.51
N GLY A 80 -0.98 3.12 18.43
CA GLY A 80 0.48 3.12 18.47
C GLY A 80 1.03 4.29 19.24
N LYS A 81 2.02 4.03 20.09
CA LYS A 81 2.62 5.00 21.01
C LYS A 81 3.73 5.82 20.38
N ASN A 82 4.32 5.31 19.32
CA ASN A 82 5.41 5.94 18.58
C ASN A 82 5.38 5.48 17.10
N ILE A 83 6.16 6.15 16.26
CA ILE A 83 6.22 5.90 14.82
C ILE A 83 6.75 4.50 14.48
N ASP A 84 7.62 3.90 15.29
CA ASP A 84 8.21 2.59 15.03
C ASP A 84 7.16 1.47 15.01
N GLU A 85 6.06 1.66 15.74
CA GLU A 85 4.93 0.73 15.71
C GLU A 85 4.16 0.75 14.39
N TYR A 86 4.41 1.74 13.53
CA TYR A 86 3.84 1.89 12.19
C TYR A 86 4.83 1.55 11.08
N ASN A 87 5.79 0.65 11.33
CA ASN A 87 6.81 0.28 10.37
C ASN A 87 6.27 -0.36 9.06
N SER A 88 5.04 -0.87 9.06
CA SER A 88 4.35 -1.22 7.81
C SER A 88 4.08 0.01 6.93
N ASN A 89 3.84 1.19 7.54
CA ASN A 89 3.60 2.44 6.82
C ASN A 89 4.90 3.06 6.30
N THR A 90 5.99 2.98 7.08
CA THR A 90 7.29 3.56 6.74
C THR A 90 8.16 2.59 5.95
N LEU A 91 8.68 1.53 6.58
CA LEU A 91 9.53 0.52 5.94
C LEU A 91 8.81 -0.19 4.78
N GLY A 92 7.52 -0.53 4.97
CA GLY A 92 6.73 -1.18 3.92
C GLY A 92 6.61 -0.31 2.66
N THR A 93 6.38 1.00 2.82
CA THR A 93 6.35 1.95 1.70
C THR A 93 7.72 2.09 1.06
N GLN A 94 8.79 2.24 1.86
CA GLN A 94 10.16 2.30 1.34
C GLN A 94 10.50 1.08 0.49
N ASN A 95 10.08 -0.12 0.91
CA ASN A 95 10.29 -1.35 0.15
C ASN A 95 9.56 -1.30 -1.21
N ILE A 96 8.33 -0.82 -1.26
CA ILE A 96 7.59 -0.63 -2.53
C ILE A 96 8.32 0.35 -3.44
N VAL A 97 8.79 1.48 -2.93
CA VAL A 97 9.54 2.48 -3.73
C VAL A 97 10.84 1.89 -4.26
N ASN A 98 11.62 1.18 -3.44
CA ASN A 98 12.86 0.53 -3.85
C ASN A 98 12.59 -0.48 -4.97
N ILE A 99 11.55 -1.32 -4.84
CA ILE A 99 11.15 -2.30 -5.85
C ILE A 99 10.74 -1.60 -7.15
N CYS A 100 10.01 -0.49 -7.09
CA CYS A 100 9.61 0.27 -8.28
C CYS A 100 10.82 0.86 -9.01
N ASN A 101 11.89 1.21 -8.30
CA ASN A 101 13.14 1.67 -8.90
C ASN A 101 13.89 0.53 -9.63
N GLU A 102 13.74 -0.71 -9.18
CA GLU A 102 14.36 -1.89 -9.79
C GLU A 102 13.52 -2.45 -10.96
N ILE A 103 12.20 -2.53 -10.79
CA ILE A 103 11.27 -3.19 -11.71
C ILE A 103 10.72 -2.18 -12.73
N LYS A 104 11.26 -2.21 -13.94
CA LYS A 104 10.94 -1.22 -15.00
C LYS A 104 9.57 -1.42 -15.69
N THR A 105 8.82 -2.47 -15.37
CA THR A 105 7.46 -2.66 -15.90
C THR A 105 6.44 -1.75 -15.24
N VAL A 106 6.69 -1.29 -14.03
CA VAL A 106 5.78 -0.45 -13.26
C VAL A 106 5.68 0.95 -13.88
N LYS A 107 4.48 1.27 -14.41
CA LYS A 107 4.18 2.55 -15.08
C LYS A 107 3.69 3.60 -14.09
N ARG A 108 3.03 3.17 -13.02
CA ARG A 108 2.47 4.05 -11.99
C ARG A 108 2.25 3.31 -10.69
N VAL A 109 2.58 3.98 -9.60
CA VAL A 109 2.19 3.59 -8.23
C VAL A 109 1.23 4.62 -7.68
N LEU A 110 0.24 4.16 -6.94
CA LEU A 110 -0.66 5.01 -6.18
C LEU A 110 -0.55 4.63 -4.71
N PHE A 111 -0.19 5.59 -3.88
CA PHE A 111 -0.09 5.44 -2.43
C PHE A 111 -1.29 6.09 -1.75
N ALA A 112 -1.91 5.38 -0.81
CA ALA A 112 -3.01 5.94 -0.01
C ALA A 112 -2.43 6.71 1.17
N SER A 113 -2.60 8.03 1.18
CA SER A 113 -2.26 8.88 2.32
C SER A 113 -3.43 9.02 3.31
N SER A 114 -3.39 10.02 4.16
CA SER A 114 -4.39 10.29 5.19
C SER A 114 -4.58 11.79 5.40
N MET A 115 -5.77 12.19 5.83
CA MET A 115 -6.01 13.54 6.34
C MET A 115 -5.19 13.83 7.60
N LEU A 116 -4.78 12.80 8.36
CA LEU A 116 -4.04 12.94 9.62
C LEU A 116 -2.55 13.28 9.43
N VAL A 117 -2.09 13.51 8.19
CA VAL A 117 -0.82 14.19 7.94
C VAL A 117 -0.84 15.64 8.45
N ASN A 118 -2.03 16.14 8.76
CA ASN A 118 -2.26 17.40 9.43
C ASN A 118 -3.17 17.22 10.65
N SER A 119 -3.04 18.11 11.63
CA SER A 119 -3.92 18.15 12.80
C SER A 119 -5.35 18.58 12.39
N VAL A 120 -6.33 18.12 13.17
CA VAL A 120 -7.73 18.46 12.92
C VAL A 120 -7.94 19.97 13.01
N GLY A 121 -8.55 20.56 11.99
CA GLY A 121 -8.82 21.99 11.91
C GLY A 121 -7.66 22.83 11.37
N SER A 122 -6.52 22.24 11.02
CA SER A 122 -5.45 22.95 10.31
C SER A 122 -5.85 23.28 8.87
N SER A 123 -5.23 24.32 8.32
CA SER A 123 -5.41 24.73 6.93
C SER A 123 -4.03 24.79 6.27
N PRO A 124 -3.52 23.66 5.72
CA PRO A 124 -2.19 23.63 5.13
C PRO A 124 -2.09 24.58 3.93
N LEU A 125 -0.99 25.31 3.85
CA LEU A 125 -0.73 26.31 2.79
C LEU A 125 -0.05 25.69 1.56
N SER A 126 0.49 24.48 1.67
CA SER A 126 1.15 23.75 0.59
C SER A 126 1.04 22.24 0.77
N LEU A 127 1.41 21.48 -0.24
CA LEU A 127 1.46 20.00 -0.19
C LEU A 127 2.53 19.44 0.78
N SER A 128 3.47 20.26 1.21
CA SER A 128 4.53 19.90 2.17
C SER A 128 4.34 20.52 3.55
N ASP A 129 3.20 21.17 3.78
CA ASP A 129 2.86 21.79 5.06
C ASP A 129 2.16 20.76 5.96
N TYR A 130 2.98 19.97 6.65
CA TYR A 130 2.55 18.89 7.53
C TYR A 130 2.53 19.33 8.98
N SER A 131 1.50 18.93 9.70
CA SER A 131 1.35 19.18 11.15
C SER A 131 0.65 17.99 11.84
N PRO A 132 1.18 16.76 11.76
CA PRO A 132 0.55 15.59 12.36
C PRO A 132 0.56 15.70 13.89
N ASP A 133 -0.51 15.28 14.55
CA ASP A 133 -0.66 15.21 16.02
C ASP A 133 -0.80 13.77 16.54
N THR A 134 -0.60 12.77 15.67
CA THR A 134 -0.62 11.35 16.01
C THR A 134 0.56 10.62 15.39
N SER A 135 1.05 9.56 16.05
CA SER A 135 2.12 8.72 15.50
C SER A 135 1.70 8.04 14.18
N TYR A 136 0.40 7.77 13.98
CA TYR A 136 -0.12 7.34 12.69
C TYR A 136 0.06 8.44 11.63
N GLY A 137 -0.33 9.68 11.96
CA GLY A 137 -0.16 10.83 11.05
C GLY A 137 1.32 11.05 10.69
N GLU A 138 2.22 11.00 11.68
CA GLU A 138 3.66 11.06 11.46
C GLU A 138 4.14 9.98 10.49
N SER A 139 3.67 8.72 10.66
CA SER A 139 4.02 7.62 9.76
C SER A 139 3.55 7.84 8.32
N LYS A 140 2.41 8.53 8.14
CA LYS A 140 1.89 8.87 6.81
C LYS A 140 2.66 10.04 6.19
N VAL A 141 3.14 10.99 6.97
CA VAL A 141 4.05 12.04 6.51
C VAL A 141 5.37 11.43 6.03
N GLU A 142 5.96 10.50 6.80
CA GLU A 142 7.18 9.79 6.35
C GLU A 142 6.94 9.01 5.05
N MET A 143 5.78 8.39 4.92
CA MET A 143 5.40 7.71 3.68
C MET A 143 5.34 8.67 2.47
N GLU A 144 4.88 9.91 2.64
CA GLU A 144 4.81 10.91 1.55
C GLU A 144 6.17 11.49 1.17
N ARG A 145 7.17 11.39 2.08
CA ARG A 145 8.53 11.93 1.87
C ARG A 145 9.48 10.97 1.15
N VAL A 146 9.09 9.73 0.95
CA VAL A 146 9.92 8.66 0.35
C VAL A 146 10.04 8.75 -1.20
#